data_f5eaa6743d0d9620140c7177f2c374fd
#
_entry.id   f5eaa6743d0d9620140c7177f2c374fd
#
_cell.length_a   1.000
_cell.length_b   1.000
_cell.length_c   1.000
_cell.angle_alpha   90.00
_cell.angle_beta   90.00
_cell.angle_gamma   90.00
#
_symmetry.space_group_name_H-M   'P 1'
#
loop_
_entity.id
_entity.type
_entity.pdbx_description
1 polymer ?
#
loop_
_entity_poly.entity_id
_entity_poly.type
_entity_poly.pdbx_seq_one_letter_code
_entity_poly.pdbx_strand_id
1 'polypeptide(L)'
;MGRRLLIRIAAGLCGLLAGVTLAANVWGQQLLADLSSHLIAITTGFTGTEVVLFGTTDGAGDVAIVVTGPRVPAVVRRKDRVAGIWVNTESLRFEQVPSFYTVATSRPLDQLVGRPVLERHQIGLPHLQLGPQAEGLPPEEVAAFRAALIRNKQRAGLYALAFGQVAFLGERLFRTNIYFPANVPTGLYSVEALLIRDGEVVSAQTTPLVVSKIGFSAEVFDIARHRPVTYGIIAVVGAIAAGWLAGAAFRRV
;
A
#
# COMPACT_ATOMS: atom_id res chain seq x y z
N MET A 1 -42.50 -48.61 -35.50
CA MET A 1 -41.05 -48.36 -35.71
C MET A 1 -40.65 -46.86 -35.63
N GLY A 2 -41.55 -45.93 -35.86
CA GLY A 2 -41.23 -44.48 -35.89
C GLY A 2 -40.97 -43.78 -34.53
N ARG A 3 -41.58 -44.17 -33.41
CA ARG A 3 -41.44 -43.50 -32.12
C ARG A 3 -40.05 -43.63 -31.47
N ARG A 4 -39.37 -44.73 -31.66
CA ARG A 4 -38.00 -44.96 -31.10
C ARG A 4 -36.92 -44.23 -31.88
N LEU A 5 -37.16 -43.92 -33.16
CA LEU A 5 -36.23 -43.15 -34.00
C LEU A 5 -36.28 -41.65 -33.64
N LEU A 6 -37.49 -41.09 -33.39
CA LEU A 6 -37.66 -39.68 -32.97
C LEU A 6 -37.05 -39.40 -31.61
N ILE A 7 -37.11 -40.32 -30.66
CA ILE A 7 -36.50 -40.14 -29.32
C ILE A 7 -34.98 -40.14 -29.40
N ARG A 8 -34.37 -40.94 -30.31
CA ARG A 8 -32.91 -40.95 -30.50
C ARG A 8 -32.40 -39.69 -31.20
N ILE A 9 -33.16 -39.12 -32.11
CA ILE A 9 -32.81 -37.85 -32.77
C ILE A 9 -32.94 -36.68 -31.78
N ALA A 10 -33.99 -36.66 -30.96
CA ALA A 10 -34.15 -35.61 -29.92
C ALA A 10 -33.06 -35.68 -28.84
N ALA A 11 -32.67 -36.88 -28.42
CA ALA A 11 -31.56 -37.05 -27.46
C ALA A 11 -30.19 -36.65 -28.05
N GLY A 12 -29.97 -36.90 -29.35
CA GLY A 12 -28.74 -36.44 -30.04
C GLY A 12 -28.68 -34.93 -30.19
N LEU A 13 -29.80 -34.27 -30.49
CA LEU A 13 -29.84 -32.81 -30.61
C LEU A 13 -29.67 -32.09 -29.25
N CYS A 14 -30.24 -32.64 -28.18
CA CYS A 14 -30.02 -32.13 -26.81
C CYS A 14 -28.59 -32.26 -26.35
N GLY A 15 -27.91 -33.36 -26.70
CA GLY A 15 -26.49 -33.56 -26.41
C GLY A 15 -25.57 -32.58 -27.16
N LEU A 16 -25.92 -32.23 -28.40
CA LEU A 16 -25.17 -31.26 -29.19
C LEU A 16 -25.37 -29.82 -28.71
N LEU A 17 -26.59 -29.45 -28.28
CA LEU A 17 -26.89 -28.15 -27.69
C LEU A 17 -26.25 -27.97 -26.30
N ALA A 18 -26.15 -29.04 -25.49
CA ALA A 18 -25.48 -28.97 -24.18
C ALA A 18 -23.96 -28.82 -24.30
N GLY A 19 -23.35 -29.33 -25.42
CA GLY A 19 -21.92 -29.21 -25.68
C GLY A 19 -21.47 -27.81 -26.13
N VAL A 20 -22.37 -26.99 -26.67
CA VAL A 20 -22.04 -25.62 -27.16
C VAL A 20 -22.09 -24.57 -26.05
N THR A 21 -22.76 -24.84 -24.91
CA THR A 21 -22.88 -23.86 -23.81
C THR A 21 -21.73 -23.89 -22.79
N LEU A 22 -20.76 -24.79 -22.94
CA LEU A 22 -19.58 -24.93 -22.07
C LEU A 22 -18.30 -24.34 -22.69
N ALA A 23 -18.39 -23.46 -23.69
CA ALA A 23 -17.35 -22.52 -23.99
C ALA A 23 -17.35 -21.45 -22.85
N ALA A 24 -16.97 -21.85 -21.63
CA ALA A 24 -16.61 -20.93 -20.58
C ALA A 24 -15.57 -19.98 -21.20
N ASN A 25 -15.93 -18.71 -21.34
CA ASN A 25 -14.97 -17.68 -21.65
C ASN A 25 -13.88 -17.78 -20.58
N VAL A 26 -12.79 -18.45 -20.89
CA VAL A 26 -11.55 -18.33 -20.15
C VAL A 26 -11.08 -16.91 -20.43
N TRP A 27 -11.57 -15.97 -19.63
CA TRP A 27 -11.05 -14.62 -19.57
C TRP A 27 -9.63 -14.77 -19.04
N GLY A 28 -8.66 -14.83 -19.94
CA GLY A 28 -7.25 -14.76 -19.56
C GLY A 28 -7.08 -13.53 -18.69
N GLN A 29 -6.34 -13.64 -17.60
CA GLN A 29 -6.03 -12.49 -16.77
C GLN A 29 -5.34 -11.44 -17.64
N GLN A 30 -6.00 -10.29 -17.83
CA GLN A 30 -5.50 -9.22 -18.69
C GLN A 30 -4.26 -8.55 -18.11
N LEU A 31 -4.10 -8.62 -16.79
CA LEU A 31 -2.98 -8.07 -16.04
C LEU A 31 -2.56 -9.08 -14.97
N LEU A 32 -1.28 -9.41 -14.95
CA LEU A 32 -0.65 -10.15 -13.85
C LEU A 32 0.54 -9.34 -13.36
N ALA A 33 0.56 -9.04 -12.05
CA ALA A 33 1.64 -8.29 -11.44
C ALA A 33 2.02 -8.89 -10.09
N ASP A 34 3.31 -8.86 -9.77
CA ASP A 34 3.84 -9.35 -8.51
C ASP A 34 5.02 -8.52 -8.02
N LEU A 35 5.40 -8.70 -6.76
CA LEU A 35 6.50 -8.02 -6.10
C LEU A 35 7.69 -8.96 -5.93
N SER A 36 8.91 -8.43 -6.02
CA SER A 36 10.12 -9.18 -5.71
C SER A 36 10.20 -9.60 -4.23
N SER A 37 9.47 -8.92 -3.35
CA SER A 37 9.32 -9.25 -1.94
C SER A 37 7.98 -8.73 -1.42
N HIS A 38 7.27 -9.56 -0.65
CA HIS A 38 6.01 -9.20 0.02
C HIS A 38 6.21 -8.75 1.47
N LEU A 39 7.47 -8.73 1.93
CA LEU A 39 7.84 -8.32 3.28
C LEU A 39 9.05 -7.37 3.24
N ILE A 40 8.89 -6.20 3.85
CA ILE A 40 9.98 -5.30 4.17
C ILE A 40 10.31 -5.44 5.66
N ALA A 41 11.48 -5.98 5.95
CA ALA A 41 11.99 -6.20 7.28
C ALA A 41 12.76 -4.97 7.78
N ILE A 42 12.20 -4.22 8.74
CA ILE A 42 12.89 -3.10 9.38
C ILE A 42 13.72 -3.63 10.53
N THR A 43 15.04 -3.62 10.36
CA THR A 43 16.05 -3.94 11.39
C THR A 43 16.68 -2.67 11.96
N THR A 44 17.55 -2.80 12.97
CA THR A 44 18.27 -1.65 13.57
C THR A 44 19.16 -0.89 12.57
N GLY A 45 19.62 -1.56 11.51
CA GLY A 45 20.45 -0.95 10.45
C GLY A 45 19.66 -0.60 9.18
N PHE A 46 18.33 -0.55 9.22
CA PHE A 46 17.52 -0.28 8.04
C PHE A 46 17.66 1.18 7.58
N THR A 47 18.18 1.37 6.38
CA THR A 47 18.40 2.69 5.74
C THR A 47 17.41 2.99 4.60
N GLY A 48 16.45 2.10 4.37
CA GLY A 48 15.55 2.10 3.23
C GLY A 48 15.80 0.88 2.33
N THR A 49 14.86 0.59 1.43
CA THR A 49 14.96 -0.52 0.49
C THR A 49 14.19 -0.23 -0.78
N GLU A 50 14.55 -0.92 -1.86
CA GLU A 50 13.76 -0.95 -3.09
C GLU A 50 13.08 -2.29 -3.24
N VAL A 51 11.82 -2.26 -3.67
CA VAL A 51 11.04 -3.44 -4.08
C VAL A 51 10.73 -3.30 -5.56
N VAL A 52 11.06 -4.33 -6.32
CA VAL A 52 10.73 -4.38 -7.75
C VAL A 52 9.33 -4.93 -7.91
N LEU A 53 8.46 -4.19 -8.58
CA LEU A 53 7.21 -4.70 -9.10
C LEU A 53 7.42 -5.05 -10.56
N PHE A 54 6.99 -6.22 -10.95
CA PHE A 54 7.02 -6.70 -12.33
C PHE A 54 5.68 -7.35 -12.69
N GLY A 55 5.39 -7.39 -13.96
CA GLY A 55 4.13 -7.98 -14.39
C GLY A 55 4.03 -8.10 -15.90
N THR A 56 2.96 -8.73 -16.34
CA THR A 56 2.65 -8.90 -17.76
C THR A 56 1.23 -8.45 -18.07
N THR A 57 1.05 -7.94 -19.29
CA THR A 57 -0.25 -7.63 -19.87
C THR A 57 -0.58 -8.61 -21.01
N ASP A 58 -1.87 -8.80 -21.28
CA ASP A 58 -2.33 -9.67 -22.40
C ASP A 58 -2.16 -9.01 -23.77
N GLY A 59 -1.78 -7.74 -23.84
CA GLY A 59 -1.59 -6.98 -25.06
C GLY A 59 -1.13 -5.56 -24.77
N ALA A 60 -1.16 -4.70 -25.78
CA ALA A 60 -0.81 -3.29 -25.66
C ALA A 60 -1.72 -2.57 -24.67
N GLY A 61 -1.15 -1.67 -23.92
CA GLY A 61 -1.83 -0.83 -22.93
C GLY A 61 -0.81 -0.13 -22.05
N ASP A 62 -1.29 0.84 -21.29
CA ASP A 62 -0.49 1.56 -20.33
C ASP A 62 -0.68 0.99 -18.93
N VAL A 63 0.31 1.17 -18.09
CA VAL A 63 0.27 0.70 -16.71
C VAL A 63 0.47 1.85 -15.76
N ALA A 64 -0.41 1.94 -14.76
CA ALA A 64 -0.23 2.79 -13.60
C ALA A 64 -0.15 1.91 -12.33
N ILE A 65 0.78 2.22 -11.45
CA ILE A 65 0.99 1.51 -10.20
C ILE A 65 0.81 2.51 -9.07
N VAL A 66 -0.09 2.19 -8.14
CA VAL A 66 -0.38 3.01 -6.96
C VAL A 66 0.00 2.23 -5.71
N VAL A 67 0.89 2.77 -4.92
CA VAL A 67 1.30 2.18 -3.64
C VAL A 67 0.75 3.03 -2.51
N THR A 68 -0.05 2.42 -1.67
CA THR A 68 -0.71 3.08 -0.54
C THR A 68 -0.37 2.35 0.76
N GLY A 69 0.21 3.06 1.71
CA GLY A 69 0.43 2.57 3.07
C GLY A 69 -0.85 2.57 3.90
N PRO A 70 -0.83 1.98 5.10
CA PRO A 70 -1.98 1.96 6.00
C PRO A 70 -2.52 3.38 6.24
N ARG A 71 -3.84 3.51 6.29
CA ARG A 71 -4.51 4.79 6.53
C ARG A 71 -4.56 5.04 8.03
N VAL A 72 -4.12 6.24 8.42
CA VAL A 72 -4.05 6.67 9.81
C VAL A 72 -4.59 8.09 9.95
N PRO A 73 -5.18 8.45 11.08
CA PRO A 73 -5.57 9.83 11.33
C PRO A 73 -4.33 10.72 11.47
N ALA A 74 -4.42 11.95 10.96
CA ALA A 74 -3.39 12.96 11.07
C ALA A 74 -3.98 14.33 11.41
N VAL A 75 -3.29 15.09 12.26
CA VAL A 75 -3.69 16.44 12.63
C VAL A 75 -2.68 17.44 12.08
N VAL A 76 -3.15 18.38 11.30
CA VAL A 76 -2.35 19.52 10.81
C VAL A 76 -2.68 20.74 11.66
N ARG A 77 -1.65 21.44 12.13
CA ARG A 77 -1.78 22.65 12.96
C ARG A 77 -1.16 23.84 12.25
N ARG A 78 -1.87 24.96 12.26
CA ARG A 78 -1.34 26.25 11.81
C ARG A 78 -0.64 26.92 12.98
N LYS A 79 0.58 27.39 12.75
CA LYS A 79 1.31 28.21 13.71
C LYS A 79 1.25 29.66 13.30
N ASP A 80 0.86 30.52 14.23
CA ASP A 80 0.85 31.98 14.08
C ASP A 80 1.64 32.63 15.19
N ARG A 81 2.09 33.84 14.94
CA ARG A 81 2.84 34.64 15.91
C ARG A 81 1.92 35.56 16.67
N VAL A 82 1.64 35.24 17.95
CA VAL A 82 0.82 36.04 18.83
C VAL A 82 1.73 36.63 19.91
N ALA A 83 1.75 37.94 20.05
CA ALA A 83 2.61 38.66 21.00
C ALA A 83 4.10 38.26 20.96
N GLY A 84 4.62 37.95 19.76
CA GLY A 84 6.01 37.56 19.58
C GLY A 84 6.30 36.06 19.76
N ILE A 85 5.35 35.26 20.22
CA ILE A 85 5.48 33.82 20.48
C ILE A 85 4.73 33.02 19.40
N TRP A 86 5.35 31.92 18.93
CA TRP A 86 4.68 30.99 18.00
C TRP A 86 3.71 30.07 18.74
N VAL A 87 2.41 30.19 18.44
CA VAL A 87 1.34 29.38 19.02
C VAL A 87 0.59 28.63 17.93
N ASN A 88 -0.01 27.48 18.27
CA ASN A 88 -0.93 26.78 17.39
C ASN A 88 -2.31 27.44 17.50
N THR A 89 -2.76 28.15 16.47
CA THR A 89 -4.04 28.86 16.45
C THR A 89 -5.18 28.00 15.95
N GLU A 90 -4.91 27.15 14.97
CA GLU A 90 -5.90 26.34 14.31
C GLU A 90 -5.39 24.93 14.06
N SER A 91 -6.32 23.97 13.98
CA SER A 91 -5.98 22.59 13.64
C SER A 91 -7.11 21.94 12.86
N LEU A 92 -6.74 21.10 11.89
CA LEU A 92 -7.67 20.26 11.13
C LEU A 92 -7.23 18.81 11.21
N ARG A 93 -8.17 17.93 11.52
CA ARG A 93 -7.98 16.48 11.57
C ARG A 93 -8.42 15.86 10.26
N PHE A 94 -7.61 14.95 9.75
CA PHE A 94 -7.87 14.10 8.60
C PHE A 94 -7.89 12.65 9.06
N GLU A 95 -8.93 11.88 8.71
CA GLU A 95 -9.11 10.50 9.22
C GLU A 95 -8.50 9.44 8.31
N GLN A 96 -8.43 9.69 7.00
CA GLN A 96 -8.10 8.70 5.98
C GLN A 96 -6.76 9.00 5.29
N VAL A 97 -5.73 9.34 6.07
CA VAL A 97 -4.43 9.73 5.52
C VAL A 97 -3.56 8.50 5.28
N PRO A 98 -3.19 8.19 4.02
CA PRO A 98 -2.20 7.18 3.76
C PRO A 98 -0.89 7.49 4.51
N SER A 99 -0.32 6.52 5.19
CA SER A 99 0.96 6.70 5.87
C SER A 99 2.12 6.88 4.89
N PHE A 100 2.00 6.25 3.72
CA PHE A 100 2.92 6.30 2.58
C PHE A 100 2.12 6.34 1.29
N TYR A 101 2.64 7.04 0.26
CA TYR A 101 1.98 7.10 -1.04
C TYR A 101 2.99 7.37 -2.17
N THR A 102 2.98 6.53 -3.18
CA THR A 102 3.73 6.74 -4.41
C THR A 102 2.98 6.19 -5.62
N VAL A 103 3.23 6.78 -6.77
CA VAL A 103 2.65 6.37 -8.06
C VAL A 103 3.75 6.22 -9.08
N ALA A 104 3.68 5.17 -9.89
CA ALA A 104 4.53 4.98 -11.06
C ALA A 104 3.65 4.78 -12.31
N THR A 105 4.04 5.33 -13.44
CA THR A 105 3.26 5.30 -14.69
C THR A 105 4.14 5.02 -15.89
N SER A 106 3.56 4.40 -16.92
CA SER A 106 4.26 4.13 -18.18
C SER A 106 4.40 5.39 -19.05
N ARG A 107 3.44 6.32 -18.96
CA ARG A 107 3.42 7.61 -19.63
C ARG A 107 2.97 8.73 -18.66
N PRO A 108 3.14 10.00 -19.00
CA PRO A 108 2.60 11.11 -18.22
C PRO A 108 1.11 10.95 -17.94
N LEU A 109 0.69 11.27 -16.72
CA LEU A 109 -0.64 10.96 -16.19
C LEU A 109 -1.79 11.64 -16.97
N ASP A 110 -1.54 12.84 -17.46
CA ASP A 110 -2.44 13.63 -18.30
C ASP A 110 -2.75 13.00 -19.66
N GLN A 111 -1.86 12.11 -20.12
CA GLN A 111 -2.01 11.36 -21.38
C GLN A 111 -2.61 9.97 -21.16
N LEU A 112 -2.70 9.51 -19.90
CA LEU A 112 -3.14 8.16 -19.57
C LEU A 112 -4.64 8.06 -19.40
N VAL A 113 -5.22 8.89 -18.55
CA VAL A 113 -6.61 8.79 -18.11
C VAL A 113 -7.22 10.16 -17.82
N GLY A 114 -8.53 10.24 -17.96
CA GLY A 114 -9.30 11.43 -17.60
C GLY A 114 -9.45 11.59 -16.08
N ARG A 115 -9.80 12.80 -15.66
CA ARG A 115 -10.00 13.17 -14.26
C ARG A 115 -10.93 12.24 -13.47
N PRO A 116 -12.07 11.74 -14.00
CA PRO A 116 -12.95 10.83 -13.26
C PRO A 116 -12.27 9.51 -12.85
N VAL A 117 -11.38 8.98 -13.68
CA VAL A 117 -10.61 7.77 -13.41
C VAL A 117 -9.54 8.04 -12.34
N LEU A 118 -8.86 9.20 -12.43
CA LEU A 118 -7.88 9.64 -11.42
C LEU A 118 -8.52 9.75 -10.02
N GLU A 119 -9.71 10.33 -9.93
CA GLU A 119 -10.43 10.50 -8.67
C GLU A 119 -10.92 9.16 -8.11
N ARG A 120 -11.43 8.27 -8.96
CA ARG A 120 -11.93 6.94 -8.57
C ARG A 120 -10.82 6.06 -8.00
N HIS A 121 -9.68 6.00 -8.67
CA HIS A 121 -8.53 5.19 -8.27
C HIS A 121 -7.52 5.94 -7.42
N GLN A 122 -7.83 7.21 -7.06
CA GLN A 122 -6.97 8.08 -6.25
C GLN A 122 -5.54 8.18 -6.81
N ILE A 123 -5.39 8.27 -8.13
CA ILE A 123 -4.11 8.33 -8.80
C ILE A 123 -3.60 9.77 -8.79
N GLY A 124 -2.51 10.01 -8.06
CA GLY A 124 -1.91 11.33 -7.89
C GLY A 124 -2.40 12.05 -6.62
N LEU A 125 -1.51 12.85 -6.04
CA LEU A 125 -1.74 13.56 -4.77
C LEU A 125 -2.99 14.46 -4.76
N PRO A 126 -3.37 15.15 -5.86
CA PRO A 126 -4.59 15.95 -5.89
C PRO A 126 -5.87 15.13 -5.69
N HIS A 127 -5.86 13.86 -6.07
CA HIS A 127 -7.03 12.99 -6.10
C HIS A 127 -7.17 12.09 -4.86
N LEU A 128 -6.24 12.18 -3.88
CA LEU A 128 -6.33 11.44 -2.64
C LEU A 128 -7.55 11.85 -1.81
N GLN A 129 -8.28 10.88 -1.29
CA GLN A 129 -9.37 11.09 -0.35
C GLN A 129 -8.82 11.01 1.07
N LEU A 130 -8.72 12.16 1.75
CA LEU A 130 -8.07 12.28 3.05
C LEU A 130 -9.04 12.33 4.23
N GLY A 131 -10.35 12.49 3.98
CA GLY A 131 -11.40 12.53 5.01
C GLY A 131 -11.19 13.66 6.04
N PRO A 132 -11.24 14.95 5.65
CA PRO A 132 -11.11 16.05 6.59
C PRO A 132 -12.34 16.12 7.50
N GLN A 133 -12.13 16.32 8.81
CA GLN A 133 -13.17 16.70 9.77
C GLN A 133 -13.32 18.22 9.77
N ALA A 134 -13.97 18.75 8.75
CA ALA A 134 -13.99 20.18 8.42
C ALA A 134 -15.32 20.87 8.81
N GLU A 135 -15.95 20.47 9.93
CA GLU A 135 -17.19 21.10 10.39
C GLU A 135 -16.96 22.61 10.61
N GLY A 136 -17.72 23.42 9.86
CA GLY A 136 -17.67 24.88 9.98
C GLY A 136 -16.47 25.59 9.35
N LEU A 137 -15.55 24.88 8.70
CA LEU A 137 -14.40 25.50 8.02
C LEU A 137 -14.71 25.83 6.56
N PRO A 138 -14.28 27.01 6.06
CA PRO A 138 -14.38 27.36 4.64
C PRO A 138 -13.59 26.38 3.77
N PRO A 139 -14.06 26.07 2.54
CA PRO A 139 -13.37 25.15 1.63
C PRO A 139 -11.92 25.55 1.30
N GLU A 140 -11.63 26.85 1.27
CA GLU A 140 -10.28 27.39 1.02
C GLU A 140 -9.31 27.04 2.17
N GLU A 141 -9.77 27.10 3.41
CA GLU A 141 -8.97 26.74 4.57
C GLU A 141 -8.70 25.22 4.61
N VAL A 142 -9.71 24.42 4.30
CA VAL A 142 -9.56 22.97 4.18
C VAL A 142 -8.53 22.62 3.10
N ALA A 143 -8.56 23.34 1.97
CA ALA A 143 -7.58 23.15 0.89
C ALA A 143 -6.16 23.55 1.33
N ALA A 144 -6.01 24.62 2.12
CA ALA A 144 -4.72 25.05 2.67
C ALA A 144 -4.14 24.01 3.65
N PHE A 145 -4.97 23.45 4.55
CA PHE A 145 -4.57 22.38 5.47
C PHE A 145 -4.21 21.11 4.73
N ARG A 146 -4.98 20.73 3.68
CA ARG A 146 -4.68 19.61 2.80
C ARG A 146 -3.31 19.77 2.12
N ALA A 147 -3.04 20.95 1.54
CA ALA A 147 -1.76 21.24 0.90
C ALA A 147 -0.60 21.18 1.91
N ALA A 148 -0.81 21.65 3.13
CA ALA A 148 0.18 21.58 4.21
C ALA A 148 0.46 20.12 4.62
N LEU A 149 -0.57 19.28 4.73
CA LEU A 149 -0.42 17.85 5.01
C LEU A 149 0.43 17.16 3.96
N ILE A 150 0.07 17.32 2.68
CA ILE A 150 0.79 16.73 1.54
C ILE A 150 2.26 17.18 1.56
N ARG A 151 2.51 18.50 1.69
CA ARG A 151 3.87 19.05 1.75
C ARG A 151 4.69 18.48 2.92
N ASN A 152 4.08 18.28 4.09
CA ASN A 152 4.77 17.68 5.24
C ASN A 152 5.12 16.21 4.99
N LYS A 153 4.21 15.45 4.38
CA LYS A 153 4.46 14.05 3.99
C LYS A 153 5.56 13.95 2.92
N GLN A 154 5.59 14.87 1.96
CA GLN A 154 6.65 14.97 0.95
C GLN A 154 8.00 15.30 1.57
N ARG A 155 8.06 16.27 2.50
CA ARG A 155 9.31 16.60 3.23
C ARG A 155 9.84 15.42 4.05
N ALA A 156 8.95 14.59 4.58
CA ALA A 156 9.30 13.37 5.27
C ALA A 156 9.72 12.22 4.33
N GLY A 157 9.65 12.40 3.01
CA GLY A 157 9.94 11.36 2.02
C GLY A 157 8.89 10.25 1.94
N LEU A 158 7.72 10.43 2.61
CA LEU A 158 6.64 9.43 2.66
C LEU A 158 5.68 9.55 1.47
N TYR A 159 5.62 10.72 0.83
CA TYR A 159 4.88 10.95 -0.41
C TYR A 159 5.88 11.34 -1.50
N ALA A 160 5.83 10.62 -2.62
CA ALA A 160 6.73 10.89 -3.74
C ALA A 160 6.51 12.30 -4.32
N LEU A 161 7.60 13.00 -4.63
CA LEU A 161 7.56 14.32 -5.26
C LEU A 161 7.26 14.23 -6.76
N ALA A 162 7.72 13.15 -7.39
CA ALA A 162 7.53 12.87 -8.81
C ALA A 162 6.99 11.45 -8.99
N PHE A 163 6.35 11.21 -10.11
CA PHE A 163 5.93 9.88 -10.50
C PHE A 163 7.12 9.01 -10.84
N GLY A 164 7.10 7.76 -10.36
CA GLY A 164 8.01 6.73 -10.80
C GLY A 164 7.73 6.35 -12.26
N GLN A 165 8.70 5.72 -12.90
CA GLN A 165 8.55 5.25 -14.27
C GLN A 165 8.31 3.75 -14.29
N VAL A 166 7.28 3.32 -15.04
CA VAL A 166 7.07 1.92 -15.41
C VAL A 166 7.74 1.70 -16.75
N ALA A 167 8.74 0.82 -16.77
CA ALA A 167 9.45 0.46 -18.00
C ALA A 167 8.89 -0.84 -18.58
N PHE A 168 8.53 -0.81 -19.86
CA PHE A 168 8.19 -2.02 -20.61
C PHE A 168 9.45 -2.68 -21.15
N LEU A 169 9.55 -4.00 -20.98
CA LEU A 169 10.58 -4.88 -21.51
C LEU A 169 9.95 -5.70 -22.63
N GLY A 170 10.00 -5.21 -23.86
CA GLY A 170 9.20 -5.70 -24.97
C GLY A 170 7.76 -5.18 -24.92
N GLU A 171 6.80 -5.94 -25.45
CA GLU A 171 5.42 -5.47 -25.62
C GLU A 171 4.50 -5.73 -24.42
N ARG A 172 4.86 -6.67 -23.55
CA ARG A 172 3.96 -7.18 -22.51
C ARG A 172 4.53 -7.20 -21.11
N LEU A 173 5.84 -7.35 -20.97
CA LEU A 173 6.48 -7.38 -19.65
C LEU A 173 6.79 -5.97 -19.19
N PHE A 174 6.39 -5.61 -17.99
CA PHE A 174 6.71 -4.33 -17.38
C PHE A 174 7.37 -4.50 -16.02
N ARG A 175 8.14 -3.49 -15.63
CA ARG A 175 8.72 -3.41 -14.29
C ARG A 175 8.83 -1.97 -13.82
N THR A 176 8.84 -1.80 -12.50
CA THR A 176 9.17 -0.54 -11.84
C THR A 176 9.85 -0.80 -10.51
N ASN A 177 10.68 0.13 -10.07
CA ASN A 177 11.30 0.12 -8.75
C ASN A 177 10.51 1.04 -7.81
N ILE A 178 10.15 0.53 -6.65
CA ILE A 178 9.45 1.27 -5.61
C ILE A 178 10.40 1.43 -4.43
N TYR A 179 10.79 2.65 -4.14
CA TYR A 179 11.68 2.96 -3.03
C TYR A 179 10.88 3.21 -1.74
N PHE A 180 11.28 2.53 -0.66
CA PHE A 180 10.75 2.70 0.69
C PHE A 180 11.84 3.33 1.58
N PRO A 181 11.61 4.53 2.14
CA PRO A 181 12.60 5.23 2.94
C PRO A 181 12.80 4.60 4.32
N ALA A 182 13.88 4.97 5.01
CA ALA A 182 14.21 4.46 6.34
C ALA A 182 13.13 4.68 7.40
N ASN A 183 12.34 5.74 7.26
CA ASN A 183 11.26 6.13 8.15
C ASN A 183 9.88 5.61 7.70
N VAL A 184 9.83 4.63 6.79
CA VAL A 184 8.60 4.03 6.30
C VAL A 184 7.80 3.45 7.47
N PRO A 185 6.51 3.79 7.64
CA PRO A 185 5.69 3.24 8.71
C PRO A 185 5.43 1.75 8.55
N THR A 186 5.37 1.03 9.67
CA THR A 186 4.98 -0.38 9.69
C THR A 186 3.49 -0.56 9.41
N GLY A 187 3.11 -1.68 8.78
CA GLY A 187 1.73 -2.05 8.52
C GLY A 187 1.54 -2.77 7.18
N LEU A 188 0.28 -2.93 6.80
CA LEU A 188 -0.12 -3.55 5.54
C LEU A 188 -0.26 -2.47 4.46
N TYR A 189 0.48 -2.62 3.40
CA TYR A 189 0.49 -1.77 2.20
C TYR A 189 -0.31 -2.44 1.09
N SER A 190 -0.99 -1.62 0.30
CA SER A 190 -1.66 -2.05 -0.93
C SER A 190 -0.86 -1.55 -2.12
N VAL A 191 -0.44 -2.46 -2.98
CA VAL A 191 0.20 -2.16 -4.27
C VAL A 191 -0.80 -2.52 -5.36
N GLU A 192 -1.38 -1.50 -5.98
CA GLU A 192 -2.40 -1.65 -7.01
C GLU A 192 -1.76 -1.40 -8.38
N ALA A 193 -1.80 -2.40 -9.24
CA ALA A 193 -1.42 -2.31 -10.64
C ALA A 193 -2.70 -2.16 -11.49
N LEU A 194 -2.73 -1.15 -12.34
CA LEU A 194 -3.87 -0.79 -13.19
C LEU A 194 -3.43 -0.90 -14.65
N LEU A 195 -4.14 -1.68 -15.44
CA LEU A 195 -4.00 -1.70 -16.91
C LEU A 195 -4.99 -0.73 -17.51
N ILE A 196 -4.48 0.19 -18.32
CA ILE A 196 -5.23 1.28 -18.92
C ILE A 196 -5.22 1.11 -20.43
N ARG A 197 -6.42 1.17 -21.04
CA ARG A 197 -6.62 1.20 -22.48
C ARG A 197 -7.67 2.26 -22.83
N ASP A 198 -7.41 3.03 -23.83
CA ASP A 198 -8.33 4.08 -24.33
C ASP A 198 -8.82 5.04 -23.23
N GLY A 199 -7.97 5.31 -22.23
CA GLY A 199 -8.28 6.20 -21.11
C GLY A 199 -9.13 5.59 -20.00
N GLU A 200 -9.43 4.28 -20.06
CA GLU A 200 -10.20 3.56 -19.04
C GLU A 200 -9.37 2.43 -18.40
N VAL A 201 -9.64 2.15 -17.13
CA VAL A 201 -9.03 1.02 -16.42
C VAL A 201 -9.77 -0.27 -16.81
N VAL A 202 -9.10 -1.13 -17.58
CA VAL A 202 -9.67 -2.40 -18.06
C VAL A 202 -9.37 -3.56 -17.13
N SER A 203 -8.32 -3.48 -16.33
CA SER A 203 -7.98 -4.49 -15.33
C SER A 203 -7.23 -3.86 -14.18
N ALA A 204 -7.47 -4.36 -12.96
CA ALA A 204 -6.79 -3.95 -11.74
C ALA A 204 -6.39 -5.18 -10.93
N GLN A 205 -5.16 -5.19 -10.42
CA GLN A 205 -4.67 -6.23 -9.52
C GLN A 205 -4.05 -5.57 -8.30
N THR A 206 -4.42 -6.06 -7.12
CA THR A 206 -3.87 -5.58 -5.84
C THR A 206 -3.00 -6.67 -5.24
N THR A 207 -1.75 -6.31 -4.93
CA THR A 207 -0.78 -7.18 -4.25
C THR A 207 -0.48 -6.59 -2.87
N PRO A 208 -0.67 -7.35 -1.78
CA PRO A 208 -0.33 -6.89 -0.44
C PRO A 208 1.18 -6.91 -0.20
N LEU A 209 1.69 -5.89 0.50
CA LEU A 209 3.06 -5.79 0.96
C LEU A 209 3.07 -5.47 2.46
N VAL A 210 3.78 -6.27 3.24
CA VAL A 210 3.88 -6.08 4.69
C VAL A 210 5.18 -5.35 5.03
N VAL A 211 5.09 -4.28 5.80
CA VAL A 211 6.25 -3.60 6.40
C VAL A 211 6.23 -3.88 7.89
N SER A 212 7.24 -4.58 8.41
CA SER A 212 7.30 -4.99 9.81
C SER A 212 8.69 -4.82 10.41
N LYS A 213 8.74 -4.48 11.69
CA LYS A 213 10.00 -4.53 12.45
C LYS A 213 10.34 -5.97 12.74
N ILE A 214 11.56 -6.37 12.42
CA ILE A 214 12.08 -7.72 12.67
C ILE A 214 13.38 -7.60 13.48
N GLY A 215 13.60 -8.56 14.41
CA GLY A 215 14.81 -8.68 15.20
C GLY A 215 14.53 -8.76 16.69
N PHE A 216 15.57 -9.05 17.46
CA PHE A 216 15.49 -9.27 18.92
C PHE A 216 14.76 -8.13 19.66
N SER A 217 15.01 -6.87 19.27
CA SER A 217 14.34 -5.71 19.89
C SER A 217 12.84 -5.68 19.62
N ALA A 218 12.38 -6.18 18.46
CA ALA A 218 10.96 -6.26 18.14
C ALA A 218 10.26 -7.36 18.93
N GLU A 219 10.89 -8.51 19.10
CA GLU A 219 10.39 -9.62 19.93
C GLU A 219 10.30 -9.23 21.40
N VAL A 220 11.33 -8.58 21.94
CA VAL A 220 11.32 -8.05 23.33
C VAL A 220 10.21 -7.02 23.52
N PHE A 221 10.04 -6.10 22.57
CA PHE A 221 8.97 -5.10 22.62
C PHE A 221 7.58 -5.76 22.57
N ASP A 222 7.41 -6.75 21.72
CA ASP A 222 6.13 -7.46 21.55
C ASP A 222 5.77 -8.25 22.84
N ILE A 223 6.74 -8.95 23.42
CA ILE A 223 6.57 -9.64 24.71
C ILE A 223 6.24 -8.66 25.83
N ALA A 224 6.93 -7.52 25.88
CA ALA A 224 6.69 -6.49 26.89
C ALA A 224 5.27 -5.89 26.81
N ARG A 225 4.74 -5.75 25.58
CA ARG A 225 3.43 -5.15 25.34
C ARG A 225 2.26 -6.13 25.45
N HIS A 226 2.42 -7.35 24.93
CA HIS A 226 1.35 -8.35 24.91
C HIS A 226 1.36 -9.30 26.11
N ARG A 227 2.52 -9.45 26.79
CA ARG A 227 2.70 -10.31 27.97
C ARG A 227 3.51 -9.59 29.07
N PRO A 228 3.01 -8.47 29.63
CA PRO A 228 3.78 -7.64 30.58
C PRO A 228 4.21 -8.38 31.84
N VAL A 229 3.39 -9.31 32.32
CA VAL A 229 3.72 -10.15 33.49
C VAL A 229 4.92 -11.07 33.21
N THR A 230 4.92 -11.75 32.07
CA THR A 230 6.01 -12.63 31.65
C THR A 230 7.31 -11.84 31.46
N TYR A 231 7.25 -10.66 30.84
CA TYR A 231 8.40 -9.77 30.70
C TYR A 231 8.96 -9.34 32.06
N GLY A 232 8.10 -8.95 33.00
CA GLY A 232 8.49 -8.55 34.35
C GLY A 232 9.18 -9.68 35.13
N ILE A 233 8.65 -10.91 35.05
CA ILE A 233 9.27 -12.07 35.67
C ILE A 233 10.67 -12.36 35.10
N ILE A 234 10.80 -12.35 33.77
CA ILE A 234 12.10 -12.59 33.11
C ILE A 234 13.11 -11.50 33.52
N ALA A 235 12.70 -10.23 33.58
CA ALA A 235 13.56 -9.13 33.99
C ALA A 235 14.04 -9.27 35.45
N VAL A 236 13.15 -9.62 36.37
CA VAL A 236 13.49 -9.81 37.77
C VAL A 236 14.44 -11.00 37.95
N VAL A 237 14.13 -12.15 37.32
CA VAL A 237 15.01 -13.34 37.39
C VAL A 237 16.39 -13.06 36.81
N GLY A 238 16.43 -12.34 35.67
CA GLY A 238 17.68 -11.90 35.04
C GLY A 238 18.51 -10.97 35.93
N ALA A 239 17.87 -10.02 36.59
CA ALA A 239 18.55 -9.12 37.54
C ALA A 239 19.11 -9.86 38.76
N ILE A 240 18.36 -10.79 39.35
CA ILE A 240 18.80 -11.61 40.45
C ILE A 240 19.99 -12.48 40.05
N ALA A 241 19.92 -13.16 38.90
CA ALA A 241 21.01 -13.97 38.37
C ALA A 241 22.27 -13.16 38.09
N ALA A 242 22.13 -11.99 37.48
CA ALA A 242 23.26 -11.10 37.22
C ALA A 242 23.90 -10.59 38.51
N GLY A 243 23.09 -10.20 39.50
CA GLY A 243 23.58 -9.80 40.84
C GLY A 243 24.30 -10.91 41.58
N TRP A 244 23.78 -12.14 41.51
CA TRP A 244 24.44 -13.30 42.12
C TRP A 244 25.77 -13.64 41.44
N LEU A 245 25.82 -13.63 40.10
CA LEU A 245 27.05 -13.84 39.31
C LEU A 245 28.09 -12.77 39.62
N ALA A 246 27.69 -11.51 39.66
CA ALA A 246 28.59 -10.43 40.05
C ALA A 246 29.14 -10.62 41.46
N GLY A 247 28.27 -10.93 42.45
CA GLY A 247 28.69 -11.21 43.81
C GLY A 247 29.63 -12.40 43.94
N ALA A 248 29.43 -13.47 43.16
CA ALA A 248 30.32 -14.61 43.09
C ALA A 248 31.69 -14.30 42.46
N ALA A 249 31.70 -13.48 41.40
CA ALA A 249 32.93 -13.06 40.73
C ALA A 249 33.81 -12.13 41.61
N PHE A 250 33.19 -11.17 42.30
CA PHE A 250 33.90 -10.25 43.19
C PHE A 250 34.28 -10.84 44.56
N ARG A 251 33.72 -11.99 44.94
CA ARG A 251 34.09 -12.71 46.18
C ARG A 251 35.43 -13.41 46.06
N ARG A 252 35.99 -13.57 44.87
CA ARG A 252 37.26 -14.28 44.61
C ARG A 252 38.43 -13.33 44.34
N VAL A 253 38.21 -12.04 44.48
CA VAL A 253 39.25 -10.99 44.50
C VAL A 253 39.37 -10.47 45.93
#